data_1932e597bce3f1db1bc6952028f8710f
#
_entry.id   1932e597bce3f1db1bc6952028f8710f
#
_cell.length_a   1.000
_cell.length_b   1.000
_cell.length_c   1.000
_cell.angle_alpha   90.00
_cell.angle_beta   90.00
_cell.angle_gamma   90.00
#
_symmetry.space_group_name_H-M   'P 1'
#
loop_
_entity.id
_entity.type
_entity.pdbx_description
1 polymer ?
#
loop_
_entity_poly.entity_id
_entity_poly.type
_entity_poly.pdbx_seq_one_letter_code
_entity_poly.pdbx_strand_id
1 'polypeptide(L)'
;INAANALLKTLEEPKEKTLIMLVCHDSSRLLTTIKSRCQNLIFPVPNRTKVKFWLKKKLPDIQDINELIEHANGRPILAMNLTETDFIEARNEFNDLLDSLALNKTSPVDLAELYKKNDPELMIDWLYYKLVFEIKSKEKITSLSLSFRYMDKLFQSKRLIQSSANPNLQLIWEELFINWKHLFVTR
;
A
#
# COMPACT_ATOMS: atom_id res chain seq x y z
N ILE A 1 -13.94 11.03 17.32
CA ILE A 1 -15.26 10.65 17.91
C ILE A 1 -16.15 11.87 18.02
N ASN A 2 -15.70 13.00 18.58
CA ASN A 2 -16.54 14.19 18.79
C ASN A 2 -17.09 14.80 17.47
N ALA A 3 -16.27 14.91 16.42
CA ALA A 3 -16.71 15.43 15.13
C ALA A 3 -17.75 14.51 14.44
N ALA A 4 -17.62 13.20 14.60
CA ALA A 4 -18.58 12.24 14.06
C ALA A 4 -19.95 12.34 14.75
N ASN A 5 -19.96 12.54 16.08
CA ASN A 5 -21.19 12.73 16.83
C ASN A 5 -21.91 14.05 16.49
N ALA A 6 -21.17 15.13 16.22
CA ALA A 6 -21.76 16.40 15.78
C ALA A 6 -22.48 16.26 14.43
N LEU A 7 -22.01 15.36 13.55
CA LEU A 7 -22.62 15.12 12.25
C LEU A 7 -23.95 14.35 12.33
N LEU A 8 -24.13 13.50 13.37
CA LEU A 8 -25.31 12.63 13.47
C LEU A 8 -26.63 13.41 13.42
N LYS A 9 -26.73 14.55 14.11
CA LYS A 9 -27.95 15.38 14.09
C LYS A 9 -28.30 15.87 12.67
N THR A 10 -27.28 16.26 11.90
CA THR A 10 -27.46 16.72 10.52
C THR A 10 -27.81 15.57 9.56
N LEU A 11 -27.35 14.35 9.86
CA LEU A 11 -27.70 13.15 9.07
C LEU A 11 -29.11 12.65 9.38
N GLU A 12 -29.62 12.87 10.60
CA GLU A 12 -30.98 12.49 11.00
C GLU A 12 -32.02 13.44 10.44
N GLU A 13 -31.75 14.75 10.49
CA GLU A 13 -32.66 15.80 10.08
C GLU A 13 -31.98 16.75 9.07
N PRO A 14 -31.67 16.29 7.85
CA PRO A 14 -31.07 17.15 6.85
C PRO A 14 -32.06 18.27 6.45
N LYS A 15 -31.53 19.47 6.24
CA LYS A 15 -32.33 20.59 5.72
C LYS A 15 -32.86 20.23 4.32
N GLU A 16 -34.01 20.77 3.95
CA GLU A 16 -34.59 20.57 2.61
C GLU A 16 -33.55 20.84 1.50
N LYS A 17 -33.55 20.01 0.48
CA LYS A 17 -32.64 20.09 -0.69
C LYS A 17 -31.14 20.00 -0.34
N THR A 18 -30.77 19.31 0.75
CA THR A 18 -29.41 19.10 1.16
C THR A 18 -28.94 17.69 0.76
N LEU A 19 -27.79 17.60 0.12
CA LEU A 19 -27.06 16.35 -0.14
C LEU A 19 -25.78 16.35 0.69
N ILE A 20 -25.59 15.32 1.52
CA ILE A 20 -24.37 15.13 2.32
C ILE A 20 -23.64 13.91 1.75
N MET A 21 -22.40 14.12 1.29
CA MET A 21 -21.54 13.06 0.80
C MET A 21 -20.38 12.82 1.76
N LEU A 22 -20.30 11.60 2.30
CA LEU A 22 -19.21 11.16 3.15
C LEU A 22 -18.29 10.24 2.35
N VAL A 23 -17.05 10.68 2.13
CA VAL A 23 -16.04 9.88 1.41
C VAL A 23 -15.11 9.24 2.42
N CYS A 24 -14.93 7.92 2.35
CA CYS A 24 -14.00 7.20 3.20
C CYS A 24 -13.29 6.09 2.41
N HIS A 25 -12.04 5.81 2.77
CA HIS A 25 -11.27 4.73 2.17
C HIS A 25 -11.66 3.36 2.73
N ASP A 26 -12.05 3.32 4.00
CA ASP A 26 -12.41 2.11 4.72
C ASP A 26 -13.69 2.32 5.52
N SER A 27 -14.79 1.78 5.01
CA SER A 27 -16.08 1.87 5.67
C SER A 27 -16.14 1.09 7.00
N SER A 28 -15.21 0.15 7.26
CA SER A 28 -15.18 -0.59 8.52
C SER A 28 -14.86 0.30 9.72
N ARG A 29 -14.13 1.38 9.51
CA ARG A 29 -13.76 2.37 10.54
C ARG A 29 -14.84 3.39 10.86
N LEU A 30 -15.92 3.45 10.07
CA LEU A 30 -17.02 4.35 10.35
C LEU A 30 -17.90 3.82 11.49
N LEU A 31 -18.38 4.72 12.32
CA LEU A 31 -19.35 4.39 13.36
C LEU A 31 -20.61 3.77 12.75
N THR A 32 -21.12 2.74 13.36
CA THR A 32 -22.34 2.05 12.94
C THR A 32 -23.53 3.00 12.84
N THR A 33 -23.58 3.99 13.72
CA THR A 33 -24.59 5.06 13.74
C THR A 33 -24.57 5.95 12.50
N ILE A 34 -23.39 6.20 11.89
CA ILE A 34 -23.27 6.92 10.62
C ILE A 34 -23.68 6.02 9.47
N LYS A 35 -23.20 4.76 9.47
CA LYS A 35 -23.54 3.79 8.40
C LYS A 35 -25.04 3.56 8.26
N SER A 36 -25.77 3.48 9.37
CA SER A 36 -27.21 3.24 9.35
C SER A 36 -28.03 4.40 8.79
N ARG A 37 -27.46 5.60 8.70
CA ARG A 37 -28.10 6.84 8.20
C ARG A 37 -27.63 7.27 6.81
N CYS A 38 -26.72 6.53 6.22
CA CYS A 38 -26.17 6.83 4.90
C CYS A 38 -26.47 5.69 3.91
N GLN A 39 -26.78 6.05 2.68
CA GLN A 39 -26.78 5.09 1.60
C GLN A 39 -25.32 4.79 1.19
N ASN A 40 -24.96 3.52 1.19
CA ASN A 40 -23.60 3.12 0.86
C ASN A 40 -23.44 2.98 -0.67
N LEU A 41 -22.51 3.75 -1.24
CA LEU A 41 -22.11 3.66 -2.63
C LEU A 41 -20.66 3.16 -2.71
N ILE A 42 -20.45 1.93 -3.17
CA ILE A 42 -19.15 1.30 -3.27
C ILE A 42 -18.52 1.63 -4.63
N PHE A 43 -17.28 2.14 -4.61
CA PHE A 43 -16.44 2.35 -5.79
C PHE A 43 -15.34 1.28 -5.83
N PRO A 44 -15.57 0.13 -6.47
CA PRO A 44 -14.55 -0.91 -6.57
C PRO A 44 -13.41 -0.47 -7.49
N VAL A 45 -12.22 -1.07 -7.31
CA VAL A 45 -11.13 -0.91 -8.27
C VAL A 45 -11.60 -1.40 -9.64
N PRO A 46 -11.48 -0.59 -10.69
CA PRO A 46 -11.96 -0.97 -12.02
C PRO A 46 -11.20 -2.17 -12.60
N ASN A 47 -11.82 -2.90 -13.52
CA ASN A 47 -11.14 -3.98 -14.24
C ASN A 47 -9.89 -3.47 -14.96
N ARG A 48 -8.79 -4.23 -14.90
CA ARG A 48 -7.47 -3.91 -15.49
C ARG A 48 -7.58 -3.45 -16.96
N THR A 49 -8.43 -4.08 -17.76
CA THR A 49 -8.65 -3.71 -19.16
C THR A 49 -9.22 -2.30 -19.31
N LYS A 50 -10.19 -1.94 -18.46
CA LYS A 50 -10.80 -0.59 -18.45
C LYS A 50 -9.79 0.45 -18.00
N VAL A 51 -8.98 0.15 -16.97
CA VAL A 51 -7.92 1.02 -16.47
C VAL A 51 -6.86 1.25 -17.57
N LYS A 52 -6.42 0.18 -18.24
CA LYS A 52 -5.46 0.26 -19.35
C LYS A 52 -5.96 1.13 -20.49
N PHE A 53 -7.21 0.95 -20.90
CA PHE A 53 -7.83 1.75 -21.97
C PHE A 53 -7.91 3.23 -21.56
N TRP A 54 -8.32 3.51 -20.33
CA TRP A 54 -8.44 4.88 -19.83
C TRP A 54 -7.08 5.57 -19.70
N LEU A 55 -6.07 4.87 -19.16
CA LEU A 55 -4.70 5.39 -19.06
C LEU A 55 -4.08 5.66 -20.42
N LYS A 56 -4.23 4.77 -21.41
CA LYS A 56 -3.75 5.00 -22.77
C LYS A 56 -4.30 6.28 -23.39
N LYS A 57 -5.56 6.59 -23.08
CA LYS A 57 -6.20 7.83 -23.57
C LYS A 57 -5.67 9.07 -22.88
N LYS A 58 -5.27 8.98 -21.61
CA LYS A 58 -4.78 10.10 -20.79
C LYS A 58 -3.28 10.32 -20.91
N LEU A 59 -2.53 9.26 -21.12
CA LEU A 59 -1.08 9.19 -21.14
C LEU A 59 -0.61 8.48 -22.42
N PRO A 60 -0.76 9.09 -23.61
CA PRO A 60 -0.47 8.42 -24.89
C PRO A 60 1.02 8.07 -25.07
N ASP A 61 1.91 8.84 -24.45
CA ASP A 61 3.36 8.76 -24.65
C ASP A 61 4.04 7.75 -23.69
N ILE A 62 3.30 7.15 -22.74
CA ILE A 62 3.87 6.20 -21.79
C ILE A 62 4.05 4.82 -22.43
N GLN A 63 5.30 4.32 -22.43
CA GLN A 63 5.68 3.07 -23.06
C GLN A 63 5.14 1.85 -22.30
N ASP A 64 5.23 1.80 -20.97
CA ASP A 64 4.77 0.64 -20.19
C ASP A 64 3.63 0.94 -19.20
N ILE A 65 2.43 1.05 -19.78
CA ILE A 65 1.19 1.24 -19.01
C ILE A 65 0.87 0.02 -18.12
N ASN A 66 1.33 -1.19 -18.46
CA ASN A 66 1.04 -2.37 -17.65
C ASN A 66 1.83 -2.31 -16.33
N GLU A 67 3.09 -1.92 -16.38
CA GLU A 67 3.93 -1.69 -15.21
C GLU A 67 3.31 -0.62 -14.32
N LEU A 68 2.91 0.50 -14.90
CA LEU A 68 2.24 1.58 -14.18
C LEU A 68 0.96 1.13 -13.46
N ILE A 69 0.14 0.30 -14.10
CA ILE A 69 -1.06 -0.27 -13.49
C ILE A 69 -0.71 -1.20 -12.33
N GLU A 70 0.36 -1.98 -12.44
CA GLU A 70 0.84 -2.84 -11.35
C GLU A 70 1.32 -2.03 -10.18
N HIS A 71 2.12 -1.00 -10.41
CA HIS A 71 2.58 -0.08 -9.37
C HIS A 71 1.43 0.62 -8.64
N ALA A 72 0.39 0.99 -9.37
CA ALA A 72 -0.81 1.62 -8.83
C ALA A 72 -1.86 0.63 -8.27
N ASN A 73 -1.60 -0.68 -8.29
CA ASN A 73 -2.56 -1.72 -7.88
C ASN A 73 -3.91 -1.63 -8.59
N GLY A 74 -3.89 -1.31 -9.86
CA GLY A 74 -5.07 -1.12 -10.67
C GLY A 74 -5.85 0.17 -10.40
N ARG A 75 -5.34 1.09 -9.58
CA ARG A 75 -5.98 2.37 -9.26
C ARG A 75 -5.62 3.41 -10.32
N PRO A 76 -6.57 3.85 -11.18
CA PRO A 76 -6.22 4.67 -12.34
C PRO A 76 -5.70 6.07 -11.97
N ILE A 77 -6.27 6.71 -10.96
CA ILE A 77 -5.83 8.05 -10.52
C ILE A 77 -4.44 7.98 -9.89
N LEU A 78 -4.19 6.95 -9.06
CA LEU A 78 -2.85 6.73 -8.50
C LEU A 78 -1.83 6.51 -9.62
N ALA A 79 -2.16 5.69 -10.62
CA ALA A 79 -1.31 5.48 -11.78
C ALA A 79 -0.94 6.79 -12.51
N MET A 80 -1.88 7.71 -12.68
CA MET A 80 -1.59 9.04 -13.22
C MET A 80 -0.61 9.83 -12.33
N ASN A 81 -0.88 9.89 -11.03
CA ASN A 81 -0.03 10.65 -10.11
C ASN A 81 1.41 10.12 -10.05
N LEU A 82 1.58 8.80 -10.23
CA LEU A 82 2.91 8.18 -10.24
C LEU A 82 3.78 8.62 -11.44
N THR A 83 3.18 9.10 -12.52
CA THR A 83 3.94 9.62 -13.68
C THR A 83 4.46 11.04 -13.49
N GLU A 84 3.93 11.76 -12.52
CA GLU A 84 4.32 13.14 -12.21
C GLU A 84 5.44 13.23 -11.16
N THR A 85 5.90 12.08 -10.65
CA THR A 85 6.90 12.02 -9.58
C THR A 85 7.99 11.02 -9.90
N ASP A 86 9.14 11.13 -9.22
CA ASP A 86 10.26 10.15 -9.26
C ASP A 86 9.91 8.82 -8.58
N PHE A 87 8.62 8.53 -8.44
CA PHE A 87 8.09 7.37 -7.71
C PHE A 87 8.56 6.05 -8.31
N ILE A 88 8.54 5.93 -9.64
CA ILE A 88 8.95 4.70 -10.34
C ILE A 88 10.44 4.46 -10.11
N GLU A 89 11.26 5.51 -10.23
CA GLU A 89 12.70 5.45 -9.99
C GLU A 89 13.00 5.06 -8.54
N ALA A 90 12.38 5.73 -7.57
CA ALA A 90 12.54 5.44 -6.14
C ALA A 90 12.13 4.01 -5.78
N ARG A 91 11.07 3.49 -6.40
CA ARG A 91 10.64 2.10 -6.19
C ARG A 91 11.60 1.11 -6.82
N ASN A 92 12.14 1.38 -8.01
CA ASN A 92 13.11 0.52 -8.65
C ASN A 92 14.40 0.47 -7.82
N GLU A 93 14.90 1.61 -7.36
CA GLU A 93 16.02 1.68 -6.43
C GLU A 93 15.78 0.86 -5.17
N PHE A 94 14.59 0.98 -4.58
CA PHE A 94 14.21 0.17 -3.40
C PHE A 94 14.21 -1.33 -3.70
N ASN A 95 13.70 -1.75 -4.86
CA ASN A 95 13.71 -3.14 -5.28
C ASN A 95 15.14 -3.68 -5.47
N ASP A 96 16.04 -2.88 -6.07
CA ASP A 96 17.45 -3.24 -6.25
C ASP A 96 18.17 -3.39 -4.90
N LEU A 97 17.86 -2.53 -3.94
CA LEU A 97 18.38 -2.63 -2.58
C LEU A 97 17.85 -3.87 -1.85
N LEU A 98 16.59 -4.25 -2.05
CA LEU A 98 16.03 -5.50 -1.51
C LEU A 98 16.68 -6.73 -2.14
N ASP A 99 16.99 -6.71 -3.44
CA ASP A 99 17.73 -7.79 -4.11
C ASP A 99 19.18 -7.86 -3.60
N SER A 100 19.82 -6.73 -3.36
CA SER A 100 21.15 -6.64 -2.73
C SER A 100 21.15 -7.16 -1.30
N LEU A 101 20.09 -6.89 -0.54
CA LEU A 101 19.89 -7.41 0.82
C LEU A 101 19.74 -8.94 0.82
N ALA A 102 18.95 -9.49 -0.12
CA ALA A 102 18.77 -10.93 -0.30
C ALA A 102 20.10 -11.64 -0.62
N LEU A 103 21.00 -10.97 -1.36
CA LEU A 103 22.35 -11.45 -1.70
C LEU A 103 23.41 -11.19 -0.63
N ASN A 104 23.06 -10.71 0.56
CA ASN A 104 23.98 -10.32 1.65
C ASN A 104 24.97 -9.20 1.28
N LYS A 105 24.67 -8.37 0.31
CA LYS A 105 25.53 -7.24 -0.10
C LYS A 105 25.25 -5.96 0.67
N THR A 106 24.06 -5.85 1.29
CA THR A 106 23.61 -4.70 2.06
C THR A 106 23.20 -5.14 3.46
N SER A 107 23.44 -4.30 4.47
CA SER A 107 23.01 -4.54 5.84
C SER A 107 21.53 -4.19 6.04
N PRO A 108 20.74 -5.02 6.75
CA PRO A 108 19.39 -4.67 7.14
C PRO A 108 19.27 -3.37 7.93
N VAL A 109 20.28 -3.11 8.81
CA VAL A 109 20.31 -1.93 9.67
C VAL A 109 20.57 -0.67 8.84
N ASP A 110 21.52 -0.72 7.89
CA ASP A 110 21.83 0.41 7.02
C ASP A 110 20.63 0.76 6.13
N LEU A 111 19.93 -0.25 5.64
CA LEU A 111 18.73 -0.07 4.84
C LEU A 111 17.58 0.54 5.67
N ALA A 112 17.42 0.10 6.92
CA ALA A 112 16.42 0.66 7.84
C ALA A 112 16.71 2.13 8.17
N GLU A 113 17.98 2.49 8.37
CA GLU A 113 18.41 3.87 8.61
C GLU A 113 18.13 4.76 7.40
N LEU A 114 18.37 4.27 6.18
CA LEU A 114 18.12 4.99 4.94
C LEU A 114 16.64 5.34 4.77
N TYR A 115 15.75 4.39 5.07
CA TYR A 115 14.32 4.52 4.80
C TYR A 115 13.45 4.93 6.01
N LYS A 116 14.01 5.14 7.19
CA LYS A 116 13.24 5.47 8.41
C LYS A 116 12.38 6.74 8.31
N LYS A 117 12.70 7.66 7.39
CA LYS A 117 11.99 8.93 7.19
C LYS A 117 10.97 8.89 6.06
N ASN A 118 10.96 7.81 5.28
CA ASN A 118 10.02 7.66 4.16
C ASN A 118 8.61 7.32 4.67
N ASP A 119 7.61 7.45 3.79
CA ASP A 119 6.24 7.07 4.10
C ASP A 119 6.17 5.56 4.44
N PRO A 120 5.86 5.21 5.71
CA PRO A 120 5.91 3.83 6.15
C PRO A 120 4.81 2.96 5.54
N GLU A 121 3.65 3.50 5.22
CA GLU A 121 2.58 2.72 4.59
C GLU A 121 2.96 2.36 3.15
N LEU A 122 3.52 3.32 2.42
CA LEU A 122 4.01 3.12 1.06
C LEU A 122 5.12 2.05 1.01
N MET A 123 6.06 2.11 1.95
CA MET A 123 7.16 1.15 2.05
C MET A 123 6.67 -0.28 2.30
N ILE A 124 5.68 -0.46 3.19
CA ILE A 124 5.08 -1.78 3.44
C ILE A 124 4.37 -2.29 2.18
N ASP A 125 3.67 -1.42 1.46
CA ASP A 125 3.02 -1.81 0.21
C ASP A 125 4.06 -2.23 -0.85
N TRP A 126 5.20 -1.56 -0.95
CA TRP A 126 6.30 -1.97 -1.84
C TRP A 126 6.87 -3.35 -1.47
N LEU A 127 7.13 -3.60 -0.18
CA LEU A 127 7.57 -4.91 0.31
C LEU A 127 6.56 -6.01 -0.01
N TYR A 128 5.27 -5.74 0.20
CA TYR A 128 4.20 -6.68 -0.10
C TYR A 128 4.17 -7.05 -1.60
N TYR A 129 4.23 -6.04 -2.49
CA TYR A 129 4.19 -6.31 -3.93
C TYR A 129 5.44 -7.01 -4.45
N LYS A 130 6.62 -6.65 -3.95
CA LYS A 130 7.85 -7.36 -4.27
C LYS A 130 7.77 -8.81 -3.80
N LEU A 131 7.28 -9.07 -2.59
CA LEU A 131 7.05 -10.43 -2.08
C LEU A 131 6.10 -11.23 -2.99
N VAL A 132 4.96 -10.65 -3.37
CA VAL A 132 3.98 -11.31 -4.25
C VAL A 132 4.59 -11.63 -5.62
N PHE A 133 5.41 -10.74 -6.15
CA PHE A 133 6.15 -10.96 -7.39
C PHE A 133 7.12 -12.14 -7.26
N GLU A 134 7.94 -12.19 -6.20
CA GLU A 134 8.89 -13.27 -5.94
C GLU A 134 8.19 -14.63 -5.73
N ILE A 135 7.02 -14.64 -5.04
CA ILE A 135 6.22 -15.86 -4.89
C ILE A 135 5.73 -16.39 -6.24
N LYS A 136 5.31 -15.50 -7.14
CA LYS A 136 4.79 -15.88 -8.46
C LYS A 136 5.89 -16.37 -9.40
N SER A 137 7.07 -15.78 -9.32
CA SER A 137 8.23 -16.18 -10.15
C SER A 137 8.79 -17.55 -9.78
N LYS A 138 8.61 -17.99 -8.53
CA LYS A 138 9.10 -19.27 -7.96
C LYS A 138 10.61 -19.50 -8.05
N GLU A 139 11.39 -18.49 -8.43
CA GLU A 139 12.82 -18.69 -8.73
C GLU A 139 13.74 -18.59 -7.52
N LYS A 140 13.39 -17.77 -6.54
CA LYS A 140 14.32 -17.38 -5.47
C LYS A 140 13.87 -17.72 -4.05
N ILE A 141 12.57 -17.97 -3.83
CA ILE A 141 12.02 -18.17 -2.49
C ILE A 141 12.25 -19.59 -1.99
N THR A 142 12.80 -19.71 -0.78
CA THR A 142 13.12 -20.99 -0.13
C THR A 142 11.88 -21.76 0.30
N SER A 143 10.85 -21.06 0.81
CA SER A 143 9.67 -21.66 1.40
C SER A 143 8.44 -20.74 1.33
N LEU A 144 7.36 -21.26 0.79
CA LEU A 144 6.05 -20.59 0.80
C LEU A 144 5.54 -20.32 2.23
N SER A 145 5.81 -21.23 3.17
CA SER A 145 5.43 -21.06 4.57
C SER A 145 6.11 -19.83 5.20
N LEU A 146 7.40 -19.60 4.91
CA LEU A 146 8.12 -18.41 5.37
C LEU A 146 7.56 -17.15 4.71
N SER A 147 7.23 -17.21 3.42
CA SER A 147 6.63 -16.08 2.71
C SER A 147 5.28 -15.65 3.30
N PHE A 148 4.42 -16.61 3.66
CA PHE A 148 3.14 -16.30 4.31
C PHE A 148 3.35 -15.72 5.72
N ARG A 149 4.29 -16.25 6.51
CA ARG A 149 4.64 -15.66 7.82
C ARG A 149 5.15 -14.23 7.68
N TYR A 150 5.95 -13.98 6.66
CA TYR A 150 6.43 -12.63 6.37
C TYR A 150 5.29 -11.69 5.97
N MET A 151 4.35 -12.17 5.16
CA MET A 151 3.14 -11.42 4.79
C MET A 151 2.30 -11.05 6.01
N ASP A 152 2.08 -11.99 6.95
CA ASP A 152 1.39 -11.72 8.21
C ASP A 152 2.12 -10.63 9.03
N LYS A 153 3.46 -10.69 9.03
CA LYS A 153 4.28 -9.67 9.70
C LYS A 153 4.14 -8.29 9.07
N LEU A 154 4.12 -8.19 7.74
CA LEU A 154 3.84 -6.93 7.03
C LEU A 154 2.48 -6.35 7.45
N PHE A 155 1.43 -7.17 7.52
CA PHE A 155 0.11 -6.72 7.95
C PHE A 155 0.06 -6.30 9.42
N GLN A 156 0.79 -6.99 10.31
CA GLN A 156 0.91 -6.60 11.71
C GLN A 156 1.64 -5.26 11.85
N SER A 157 2.76 -5.07 11.14
CA SER A 157 3.51 -3.83 11.11
C SER A 157 2.67 -2.67 10.57
N LYS A 158 1.90 -2.89 9.50
CA LYS A 158 0.98 -1.88 8.95
C LYS A 158 -0.07 -1.44 9.97
N ARG A 159 -0.68 -2.39 10.69
CA ARG A 159 -1.65 -2.09 11.77
C ARG A 159 -1.00 -1.31 12.92
N LEU A 160 0.23 -1.67 13.29
CA LEU A 160 0.97 -1.00 14.35
C LEU A 160 1.29 0.45 13.97
N ILE A 161 1.74 0.70 12.75
CA ILE A 161 2.03 2.04 12.21
C ILE A 161 0.76 2.90 12.17
N GLN A 162 -0.37 2.32 11.80
CA GLN A 162 -1.66 3.01 11.73
C GLN A 162 -2.32 3.22 13.11
N SER A 163 -1.77 2.61 14.15
CA SER A 163 -2.29 2.76 15.51
C SER A 163 -1.82 4.07 16.15
N SER A 164 -2.40 4.42 17.28
CA SER A 164 -1.98 5.57 18.10
C SER A 164 -0.70 5.30 18.93
N ALA A 165 -0.06 4.14 18.78
CA ALA A 165 1.07 3.69 19.61
C ALA A 165 2.40 4.39 19.29
N ASN A 166 2.49 5.14 18.17
CA ASN A 166 3.70 5.82 17.70
C ASN A 166 4.96 4.93 17.77
N PRO A 167 4.99 3.81 17.03
CA PRO A 167 6.07 2.84 17.12
C PRO A 167 7.40 3.40 16.58
N ASN A 168 8.51 2.83 17.03
CA ASN A 168 9.82 3.12 16.46
C ASN A 168 9.93 2.51 15.07
N LEU A 169 9.87 3.34 14.03
CA LEU A 169 9.90 2.91 12.64
C LEU A 169 11.22 2.21 12.27
N GLN A 170 12.34 2.65 12.81
CA GLN A 170 13.63 2.02 12.53
C GLN A 170 13.62 0.54 12.96
N LEU A 171 13.14 0.24 14.17
CA LEU A 171 13.05 -1.15 14.64
C LEU A 171 12.12 -2.00 13.79
N ILE A 172 11.00 -1.42 13.32
CA ILE A 172 10.10 -2.12 12.40
C ILE A 172 10.82 -2.47 11.10
N TRP A 173 11.56 -1.51 10.52
CA TRP A 173 12.30 -1.74 9.28
C TRP A 173 13.43 -2.76 9.45
N GLU A 174 14.23 -2.65 10.51
CA GLU A 174 15.27 -3.63 10.81
C GLU A 174 14.68 -5.05 10.88
N GLU A 175 13.59 -5.21 11.60
CA GLU A 175 12.92 -6.49 11.73
C GLU A 175 12.39 -7.00 10.39
N LEU A 176 11.74 -6.15 9.59
CA LEU A 176 11.22 -6.52 8.28
C LEU A 176 12.34 -6.87 7.30
N PHE A 177 13.44 -6.12 7.27
CA PHE A 177 14.56 -6.39 6.37
C PHE A 177 15.37 -7.62 6.78
N ILE A 178 15.53 -7.90 8.07
CA ILE A 178 16.11 -9.15 8.57
C ILE A 178 15.25 -10.35 8.12
N ASN A 179 13.94 -10.27 8.30
CA ASN A 179 13.05 -11.34 7.88
C ASN A 179 12.97 -11.49 6.35
N TRP A 180 13.06 -10.39 5.58
CA TRP A 180 13.16 -10.42 4.12
C TRP A 180 14.35 -11.26 3.66
N LYS A 181 15.51 -11.01 4.23
CA LYS A 181 16.74 -11.75 3.91
C LYS A 181 16.59 -13.26 4.11
N HIS A 182 15.86 -13.70 5.13
CA HIS A 182 15.64 -15.12 5.42
C HIS A 182 14.66 -15.82 4.44
N LEU A 183 13.99 -15.09 3.56
CA LEU A 183 13.12 -15.67 2.53
C LEU A 183 13.90 -16.32 1.40
N PHE A 184 15.14 -15.92 1.19
CA PHE A 184 15.96 -16.31 0.05
C PHE A 184 17.06 -17.29 0.43
N VAL A 185 17.39 -18.19 -0.50
CA VAL A 185 18.53 -19.12 -0.31
C VAL A 185 19.82 -18.33 -0.40
N THR A 186 20.57 -18.26 0.69
CA THR A 186 21.97 -17.86 0.65
C THR A 186 22.77 -19.03 0.05
N ARG A 187 23.16 -18.93 -1.23
CA ARG A 187 24.19 -19.80 -1.81
C ARG A 187 25.56 -19.29 -1.42
#